data_dfe4841e1036c8951eeb306483b15d7a
#
_entry.id   dfe4841e1036c8951eeb306483b15d7a
#
_cell.length_a   1.000
_cell.length_b   1.000
_cell.length_c   1.000
_cell.angle_alpha   90.00
_cell.angle_beta   90.00
_cell.angle_gamma   90.00
#
_symmetry.space_group_name_H-M   'P 1'
#
loop_
_entity.id
_entity.type
_entity.pdbx_description
1 polymer ?
#
loop_
_entity_poly.entity_id
_entity_poly.type
_entity_poly.pdbx_seq_one_letter_code
_entity_poly.pdbx_strand_id
1 'polypeptide(L)'
;MAIRIGINGFGRIGRMVVRAGANDPNLEFVAINDLLPSENLAYMFQYDSTHGRFKGEVASDGNQLLINGKAIQCKAERNPADLGWGDLGVDYVIESTGL
;
A
#
# COMPACT_ATOMS: atom_id res chain seq x y z
N MET A 1 13.25 10.10 -11.66
CA MET A 1 11.96 10.59 -11.15
C MET A 1 11.06 9.40 -10.88
N ALA A 2 10.48 9.32 -9.70
CA ALA A 2 9.68 8.17 -9.31
C ALA A 2 8.21 8.36 -9.75
N ILE A 3 7.58 7.25 -10.17
CA ILE A 3 6.15 7.21 -10.44
C ILE A 3 5.44 7.02 -9.10
N ARG A 4 4.51 7.90 -8.78
CA ARG A 4 3.80 7.88 -7.49
C ARG A 4 2.51 7.07 -7.62
N ILE A 5 2.39 6.06 -6.80
CA ILE A 5 1.30 5.07 -6.90
C ILE A 5 0.46 5.07 -5.63
N GLY A 6 -0.85 5.09 -5.81
CA GLY A 6 -1.81 4.83 -4.76
C GLY A 6 -2.48 3.48 -4.98
N ILE A 7 -2.90 2.84 -3.91
CA ILE A 7 -3.56 1.54 -3.96
C ILE A 7 -4.91 1.64 -3.27
N ASN A 8 -5.98 1.37 -4.01
CA ASN A 8 -7.31 1.33 -3.46
C ASN A 8 -7.72 -0.13 -3.21
N GLY A 9 -7.71 -0.52 -1.95
CA GLY A 9 -7.93 -1.88 -1.54
C GLY A 9 -6.64 -2.68 -1.50
N PHE A 10 -6.19 -3.06 -0.32
CA PHE A 10 -4.94 -3.82 -0.16
C PHE A 10 -5.22 -5.33 -0.20
N GLY A 11 -5.88 -5.74 -1.29
CA GLY A 11 -6.14 -7.15 -1.56
C GLY A 11 -4.91 -7.83 -2.12
N ARG A 12 -5.13 -9.04 -2.67
CA ARG A 12 -4.02 -9.87 -3.18
C ARG A 12 -3.21 -9.15 -4.25
N ILE A 13 -3.89 -8.51 -5.21
CA ILE A 13 -3.22 -7.80 -6.31
C ILE A 13 -2.41 -6.61 -5.78
N GLY A 14 -3.01 -5.80 -4.90
CA GLY A 14 -2.32 -4.65 -4.33
C GLY A 14 -1.07 -5.05 -3.55
N ARG A 15 -1.18 -6.11 -2.73
CA ARG A 15 -0.04 -6.62 -1.99
C ARG A 15 1.06 -7.14 -2.91
N MET A 16 0.68 -7.82 -4.00
CA MET A 16 1.64 -8.33 -4.97
C MET A 16 2.39 -7.19 -5.66
N VAL A 17 1.69 -6.12 -6.04
CA VAL A 17 2.30 -4.97 -6.70
C VAL A 17 3.30 -4.28 -5.77
N VAL A 18 2.94 -4.05 -4.51
CA VAL A 18 3.84 -3.43 -3.55
C VAL A 18 5.05 -4.33 -3.30
N ARG A 19 4.83 -5.63 -3.17
CA ARG A 19 5.91 -6.60 -2.96
C ARG A 19 6.90 -6.60 -4.12
N ALA A 20 6.39 -6.55 -5.35
CA ALA A 20 7.24 -6.54 -6.54
C ALA A 20 8.00 -5.23 -6.70
N GLY A 21 7.39 -4.10 -6.32
CA GLY A 21 7.96 -2.78 -6.54
C GLY A 21 8.62 -2.14 -5.32
N ALA A 22 8.64 -2.81 -4.16
CA ALA A 22 9.11 -2.20 -2.91
C ALA A 22 10.55 -1.71 -2.96
N ASN A 23 11.39 -2.37 -3.76
CA ASN A 23 12.81 -2.02 -3.89
C ASN A 23 13.12 -1.32 -5.21
N ASP A 24 12.10 -0.98 -5.99
CA ASP A 24 12.31 -0.30 -7.28
C ASP A 24 12.41 1.22 -7.04
N PRO A 25 13.55 1.85 -7.35
CA PRO A 25 13.72 3.29 -7.12
C PRO A 25 12.85 4.15 -8.04
N ASN A 26 12.27 3.57 -9.07
CA ASN A 26 11.39 4.29 -10.00
C ASN A 26 9.93 4.29 -9.57
N LEU A 27 9.60 3.60 -8.46
CA LEU A 27 8.25 3.54 -7.94
C LEU A 27 8.20 4.05 -6.52
N GLU A 28 7.18 4.85 -6.21
CA GLU A 28 6.93 5.34 -4.87
C GLU A 28 5.48 5.05 -4.51
N PHE A 29 5.29 4.18 -3.51
CA PHE A 29 3.95 3.88 -3.01
C PHE A 29 3.59 4.94 -1.98
N VAL A 30 2.63 5.80 -2.32
CA VAL A 30 2.30 6.99 -1.54
C VAL A 30 1.27 6.67 -0.47
N ALA A 31 0.21 5.95 -0.84
CA ALA A 31 -0.89 5.68 0.06
C ALA A 31 -1.62 4.40 -0.33
N ILE A 32 -2.19 3.76 0.68
CA ILE A 32 -3.06 2.60 0.54
C ILE A 32 -4.39 2.95 1.19
N ASN A 33 -5.48 2.73 0.49
CA ASN A 33 -6.81 2.87 1.06
C ASN A 33 -7.41 1.49 1.34
N ASP A 34 -7.64 1.18 2.61
CA ASP A 34 -8.28 -0.05 3.03
C ASP A 34 -8.96 0.19 4.36
N LEU A 35 -10.06 -0.49 4.61
CA LEU A 35 -10.83 -0.29 5.85
C LEU A 35 -10.17 -0.95 7.06
N LEU A 36 -9.21 -1.85 6.85
CA LEU A 36 -8.48 -2.49 7.94
C LEU A 36 -7.39 -1.55 8.49
N PRO A 37 -7.08 -1.66 9.78
CA PRO A 37 -5.98 -0.88 10.37
C PRO A 37 -4.62 -1.20 9.74
N SER A 38 -3.69 -0.26 9.82
CA SER A 38 -2.36 -0.43 9.23
C SER A 38 -1.62 -1.64 9.78
N GLU A 39 -1.81 -1.97 11.06
CA GLU A 39 -1.18 -3.15 11.65
C GLU A 39 -1.65 -4.45 11.01
N ASN A 40 -2.94 -4.52 10.63
CA ASN A 40 -3.48 -5.67 9.91
C ASN A 40 -2.91 -5.74 8.50
N LEU A 41 -2.78 -4.60 7.83
CA LEU A 41 -2.20 -4.54 6.50
C LEU A 41 -0.74 -4.97 6.51
N ALA A 42 0.01 -4.54 7.53
CA ALA A 42 1.40 -4.94 7.69
C ALA A 42 1.54 -6.45 7.85
N TYR A 43 0.69 -7.05 8.70
CA TYR A 43 0.70 -8.48 8.91
C TYR A 43 0.38 -9.24 7.62
N MET A 44 -0.69 -8.82 6.92
CA MET A 44 -1.08 -9.47 5.66
C MET A 44 0.02 -9.36 4.60
N PHE A 45 0.68 -8.23 4.54
CA PHE A 45 1.76 -8.02 3.58
C PHE A 45 2.96 -8.93 3.88
N GLN A 46 3.35 -9.00 5.13
CA GLN A 46 4.55 -9.75 5.54
C GLN A 46 4.35 -11.25 5.41
N TYR A 47 3.16 -11.76 5.71
CA TYR A 47 2.88 -13.19 5.79
C TYR A 47 1.90 -13.68 4.73
N ASP A 48 2.02 -13.14 3.50
CA ASP A 48 1.18 -13.59 2.40
C ASP A 48 1.44 -15.07 2.13
N SER A 49 0.40 -15.90 2.29
CA SER A 49 0.52 -17.35 2.17
C SER A 49 0.83 -17.82 0.75
N THR A 50 0.49 -17.02 -0.25
CA THR A 50 0.72 -17.38 -1.65
C THR A 50 2.17 -17.14 -2.07
N HIS A 51 2.77 -16.06 -1.58
CA HIS A 51 4.11 -15.63 -1.99
C HIS A 51 5.16 -15.81 -0.89
N GLY A 52 4.75 -16.35 0.26
CA GLY A 52 5.63 -16.53 1.40
C GLY A 52 5.91 -15.24 2.15
N ARG A 53 6.80 -15.32 3.13
CA ARG A 53 7.15 -14.17 3.95
C ARG A 53 7.95 -13.15 3.14
N PHE A 54 7.57 -11.88 3.26
CA PHE A 54 8.31 -10.79 2.61
C PHE A 54 9.72 -10.69 3.22
N LYS A 55 10.73 -10.63 2.35
CA LYS A 55 12.12 -10.53 2.77
C LYS A 55 12.51 -9.07 2.92
N GLY A 56 12.18 -8.48 4.06
CA GLY A 56 12.45 -7.10 4.35
C GLY A 56 11.80 -6.72 5.66
N GLU A 57 11.91 -5.45 6.02
CA GLU A 57 11.33 -4.93 7.24
C GLU A 57 9.93 -4.42 6.97
N VAL A 58 8.95 -4.87 7.76
CA VAL A 58 7.58 -4.41 7.70
C VAL A 58 7.13 -4.03 9.09
N ALA A 59 6.56 -2.83 9.22
CA ALA A 59 6.05 -2.34 10.49
C ALA A 59 4.83 -1.47 10.24
N SER A 60 4.13 -1.11 11.31
CA SER A 60 3.05 -0.13 11.25
C SER A 60 3.27 0.93 12.31
N ASP A 61 2.88 2.16 12.01
CA ASP A 61 3.00 3.27 12.92
C ASP A 61 1.79 4.19 12.73
N GLY A 62 0.80 4.04 13.63
CA GLY A 62 -0.44 4.81 13.52
C GLY A 62 -1.16 4.53 12.20
N ASN A 63 -1.24 5.53 11.34
CA ASN A 63 -1.90 5.42 10.04
C ASN A 63 -0.91 5.16 8.90
N GLN A 64 0.27 4.62 9.21
CA GLN A 64 1.29 4.38 8.20
C GLN A 64 1.72 2.93 8.20
N LEU A 65 1.99 2.42 7.01
CA LEU A 65 2.64 1.14 6.79
C LEU A 65 4.09 1.43 6.41
N LEU A 66 5.03 0.83 7.12
CA LEU A 66 6.45 1.03 6.88
C LEU A 66 7.03 -0.21 6.22
N ILE A 67 7.57 -0.05 5.03
CA ILE A 67 8.20 -1.14 4.29
C ILE A 67 9.63 -0.72 3.97
N ASN A 68 10.60 -1.41 4.53
CA ASN A 68 12.02 -1.10 4.39
C ASN A 68 12.33 0.36 4.77
N GLY A 69 11.63 0.87 5.80
CA GLY A 69 11.81 2.23 6.27
C GLY A 69 11.06 3.30 5.48
N LYS A 70 10.36 2.92 4.41
CA LYS A 70 9.57 3.86 3.61
C LYS A 70 8.13 3.87 4.10
N ALA A 71 7.61 5.05 4.39
CA ALA A 71 6.26 5.20 4.92
C ALA A 71 5.23 5.27 3.79
N ILE A 72 4.17 4.48 3.93
CA ILE A 72 3.01 4.51 3.03
C ILE A 72 1.81 4.90 3.88
N GLN A 73 1.15 5.99 3.53
CA GLN A 73 0.01 6.47 4.28
C GLN A 73 -1.18 5.52 4.11
N CYS A 74 -1.81 5.14 5.21
CA CYS A 74 -2.99 4.28 5.18
C CYS A 74 -4.24 5.11 5.41
N LYS A 75 -5.22 4.95 4.52
CA LYS A 75 -6.51 5.61 4.60
C LYS A 75 -7.61 4.57 4.73
N ALA A 76 -8.76 4.97 5.29
CA ALA A 76 -9.89 4.07 5.48
C ALA A 76 -11.18 4.75 4.98
N GLU A 77 -11.16 5.20 3.74
CA GLU A 77 -12.27 5.92 3.13
C GLU A 77 -13.17 4.98 2.32
N ARG A 78 -14.46 4.99 2.63
CA ARG A 78 -15.43 4.20 1.88
C ARG A 78 -15.87 4.87 0.58
N ASN A 79 -15.87 6.21 0.57
CA ASN A 79 -16.28 6.98 -0.59
C ASN A 79 -15.05 7.34 -1.44
N PRO A 80 -14.95 6.85 -2.69
CA PRO A 80 -13.81 7.15 -3.52
C PRO A 80 -13.56 8.65 -3.74
N ALA A 81 -14.60 9.46 -3.67
CA ALA A 81 -14.47 10.90 -3.85
C ALA A 81 -13.68 11.56 -2.72
N ASP A 82 -13.58 10.93 -1.55
CA ASP A 82 -12.90 11.48 -0.39
C ASP A 82 -11.44 11.03 -0.29
N LEU A 83 -10.94 10.27 -1.27
CA LEU A 83 -9.59 9.71 -1.20
C LEU A 83 -8.48 10.73 -1.35
N GLY A 84 -8.72 11.79 -2.12
CA GLY A 84 -7.74 12.87 -2.27
C GLY A 84 -6.46 12.47 -2.99
N TRP A 85 -6.54 11.54 -3.94
CA TRP A 85 -5.36 11.09 -4.67
C TRP A 85 -4.61 12.23 -5.35
N GLY A 86 -5.34 13.19 -5.91
CA GLY A 86 -4.73 14.35 -6.55
C GLY A 86 -3.92 15.20 -5.59
N ASP A 87 -4.42 15.38 -4.38
CA ASP A 87 -3.75 16.18 -3.35
C ASP A 87 -2.48 15.49 -2.85
N LEU A 88 -2.42 14.15 -2.98
CA LEU A 88 -1.26 13.37 -2.60
C LEU A 88 -0.21 13.31 -3.72
N GLY A 89 -0.53 13.83 -4.89
CA GLY A 89 0.39 13.80 -6.03
C GLY A 89 0.56 12.42 -6.63
N VAL A 90 -0.48 11.58 -6.57
CA VAL A 90 -0.45 10.22 -7.10
C VAL A 90 -0.62 10.25 -8.62
N ASP A 91 0.26 9.56 -9.33
CA ASP A 91 0.21 9.45 -10.79
C ASP A 91 -0.74 8.35 -11.26
N TYR A 92 -0.76 7.22 -10.55
CA TYR A 92 -1.60 6.07 -10.87
C TYR A 92 -2.23 5.49 -9.63
N VAL A 93 -3.47 5.03 -9.75
CA VAL A 93 -4.17 4.33 -8.68
C VAL A 93 -4.45 2.91 -9.15
N ILE A 94 -4.07 1.94 -8.33
CA ILE A 94 -4.33 0.53 -8.60
C ILE A 94 -5.56 0.10 -7.81
N GLU A 95 -6.57 -0.38 -8.52
CA GLU A 95 -7.80 -0.89 -7.91
C GLU A 95 -7.61 -2.36 -7.56
N SER A 96 -7.70 -2.67 -6.28
CA SER A 96 -7.47 -4.03 -5.77
C SER A 96 -8.46 -4.37 -4.64
N THR A 97 -9.67 -3.83 -4.72
CA THR A 97 -10.68 -4.05 -3.69
C THR A 97 -11.30 -5.45 -3.73
N GLY A 98 -11.24 -6.11 -4.86
CA GLY A 98 -11.84 -7.44 -5.03
C GLY A 98 -13.34 -7.44 -5.22
N LEU A 99 -13.93 -6.30 -5.48
CA LEU A 99 -15.37 -6.17 -5.67
C LEU A 99 -15.76 -6.22 -7.14
#